data_c9ea686e6de3856fab0c4337d066ed14
#
_entry.id   c9ea686e6de3856fab0c4337d066ed14
#
_cell.length_a   1.000
_cell.length_b   1.000
_cell.length_c   1.000
_cell.angle_alpha   90.00
_cell.angle_beta   90.00
_cell.angle_gamma   90.00
#
_symmetry.space_group_name_H-M   'P 1'
#
loop_
_entity.id
_entity.type
_entity.pdbx_description
1 polymer ?
#
loop_
_entity_poly.entity_id
_entity_poly.type
_entity_poly.pdbx_seq_one_letter_code
_entity_poly.pdbx_strand_id
1 'polypeptide(L)'
;LPKNPSDVIYSFRYRVPLPKTIQQRVPKGEEWIIRPAGRSKYCFVAAKVAKVEPTKRMAETKVPDATPGVISMYAINDEQVLLAKLRYNRLVDIFTRVTCYPLQSHLRTAIPSLGQVETDEIYINVDQRGAHYVFSVQAKGKTDRLNIVQIEQDVAMCKRKFPELICRPIADQFMQDQLLCPV
;
A
#
# COMPACT_ATOMS: atom_id res chain seq x y z
N LEU A 1 -4.81 -28.54 -6.82
CA LEU A 1 -3.68 -27.71 -7.28
C LEU A 1 -4.25 -26.44 -7.92
N PRO A 2 -3.72 -25.26 -7.62
CA PRO A 2 -4.18 -24.02 -8.25
C PRO A 2 -3.98 -24.11 -9.77
N LYS A 3 -4.98 -23.60 -10.50
CA LYS A 3 -4.99 -23.65 -11.97
C LYS A 3 -3.87 -22.80 -12.60
N ASN A 4 -3.38 -21.81 -11.86
CA ASN A 4 -2.33 -20.89 -12.34
C ASN A 4 -1.20 -20.80 -11.30
N PRO A 5 0.05 -21.13 -11.64
CA PRO A 5 1.19 -20.98 -10.73
C PRO A 5 1.39 -19.56 -10.18
N SER A 6 1.00 -18.54 -10.95
CA SER A 6 1.09 -17.15 -10.50
C SER A 6 0.22 -16.86 -9.29
N ASP A 7 -0.92 -17.56 -9.12
CA ASP A 7 -1.81 -17.37 -7.97
C ASP A 7 -1.17 -17.89 -6.67
N VAL A 8 -0.36 -18.94 -6.77
CA VAL A 8 0.41 -19.45 -5.63
C VAL A 8 1.43 -18.43 -5.16
N ILE A 9 2.18 -17.84 -6.10
CA ILE A 9 3.19 -16.84 -5.79
C ILE A 9 2.52 -15.59 -5.22
N TYR A 10 1.41 -15.14 -5.82
CA TYR A 10 0.62 -14.02 -5.32
C TYR A 10 0.17 -14.27 -3.87
N SER A 11 -0.34 -15.47 -3.58
CA SER A 11 -0.76 -15.86 -2.24
C SER A 11 0.36 -15.74 -1.22
N PHE A 12 1.55 -16.30 -1.51
CA PHE A 12 2.72 -16.20 -0.62
C PHE A 12 3.32 -14.80 -0.53
N ARG A 13 3.11 -13.97 -1.53
CA ARG A 13 3.56 -12.55 -1.46
C ARG A 13 2.72 -11.72 -0.49
N TYR A 14 1.41 -11.96 -0.43
CA TYR A 14 0.49 -10.99 0.16
C TYR A 14 -0.48 -11.55 1.19
N ARG A 15 -0.76 -12.86 1.18
CA ARG A 15 -1.86 -13.43 1.97
C ARG A 15 -1.43 -14.49 2.97
N VAL A 16 -0.56 -15.39 2.58
CA VAL A 16 -0.21 -16.58 3.35
C VAL A 16 1.29 -16.58 3.66
N PRO A 17 1.70 -16.89 4.90
CA PRO A 17 3.11 -17.01 5.22
C PRO A 17 3.78 -18.14 4.44
N LEU A 18 5.05 -17.98 4.13
CA LEU A 18 5.86 -19.04 3.53
C LEU A 18 5.91 -20.27 4.47
N PRO A 19 6.09 -21.49 3.92
CA PRO A 19 6.28 -22.71 4.73
C PRO A 19 7.42 -22.54 5.74
N LYS A 20 7.26 -23.11 6.94
CA LYS A 20 8.24 -23.01 8.03
C LYS A 20 9.64 -23.46 7.60
N THR A 21 9.74 -24.48 6.77
CA THR A 21 11.01 -25.00 6.22
C THR A 21 11.78 -23.98 5.38
N ILE A 22 11.07 -23.04 4.74
CA ILE A 22 11.67 -21.92 3.99
C ILE A 22 12.02 -20.79 4.95
N GLN A 23 11.08 -20.44 5.84
CA GLN A 23 11.28 -19.35 6.83
C GLN A 23 12.50 -19.59 7.72
N GLN A 24 12.74 -20.83 8.14
CA GLN A 24 13.89 -21.19 8.99
C GLN A 24 15.27 -20.98 8.33
N ARG A 25 15.31 -20.82 7.01
CA ARG A 25 16.56 -20.63 6.25
C ARG A 25 16.93 -19.17 6.01
N VAL A 26 16.13 -18.24 6.52
CA VAL A 26 16.44 -16.80 6.40
C VAL A 26 17.56 -16.43 7.38
N PRO A 27 18.42 -15.43 7.07
CA PRO A 27 19.37 -14.87 8.03
C PRO A 27 18.68 -14.35 9.29
N LYS A 28 19.41 -14.40 10.42
CA LYS A 28 18.87 -13.97 11.72
C LYS A 28 18.43 -12.50 11.66
N GLY A 29 17.19 -12.22 12.04
CA GLY A 29 16.63 -10.87 12.08
C GLY A 29 16.10 -10.37 10.73
N GLU A 30 15.95 -11.26 9.75
CA GLU A 30 15.38 -10.95 8.45
C GLU A 30 14.18 -11.86 8.16
N GLU A 31 13.38 -11.49 7.16
CA GLU A 31 12.27 -12.29 6.63
C GLU A 31 12.42 -12.45 5.12
N TRP A 32 11.96 -13.58 4.60
CA TRP A 32 11.91 -13.78 3.14
C TRP A 32 10.78 -12.98 2.53
N ILE A 33 11.09 -12.18 1.52
CA ILE A 33 10.12 -11.54 0.64
C ILE A 33 10.29 -12.06 -0.78
N ILE A 34 9.19 -12.07 -1.54
CA ILE A 34 9.20 -12.47 -2.94
C ILE A 34 9.10 -11.21 -3.79
N ARG A 35 10.18 -10.83 -4.46
CA ARG A 35 10.23 -9.70 -5.38
C ARG A 35 10.03 -10.15 -6.83
N PRO A 36 9.37 -9.32 -7.67
CA PRO A 36 9.40 -9.54 -9.10
C PRO A 36 10.82 -9.32 -9.63
N ALA A 37 11.23 -10.17 -10.59
CA ALA A 37 12.54 -10.14 -11.24
C ALA A 37 12.40 -10.15 -12.78
N GLY A 38 11.29 -9.56 -13.28
CA GLY A 38 10.95 -9.51 -14.68
C GLY A 38 9.60 -10.15 -14.98
N ARG A 39 9.21 -10.22 -16.25
CA ARG A 39 7.93 -10.81 -16.67
C ARG A 39 7.81 -12.26 -16.21
N SER A 40 6.86 -12.54 -15.33
CA SER A 40 6.61 -13.88 -14.74
C SER A 40 7.81 -14.49 -14.02
N LYS A 41 8.81 -13.68 -13.62
CA LYS A 41 9.97 -14.10 -12.85
C LYS A 41 9.93 -13.50 -11.46
N TYR A 42 10.32 -14.29 -10.47
CA TYR A 42 10.34 -13.90 -9.08
C TYR A 42 11.62 -14.39 -8.40
N CYS A 43 12.07 -13.68 -7.38
CA CYS A 43 13.20 -14.07 -6.56
C CYS A 43 12.88 -13.94 -5.07
N PHE A 44 13.48 -14.81 -4.26
CA PHE A 44 13.48 -14.64 -2.81
C PHE A 44 14.59 -13.65 -2.42
N VAL A 45 14.24 -12.71 -1.56
CA VAL A 45 15.18 -11.73 -1.01
C VAL A 45 14.98 -11.71 0.50
N ALA A 46 16.06 -11.79 1.25
CA ALA A 46 16.03 -11.58 2.69
C ALA A 46 15.94 -10.06 2.98
N ALA A 47 15.03 -9.65 3.84
CA ALA A 47 14.78 -8.26 4.18
C ALA A 47 14.58 -8.08 5.68
N LYS A 48 15.14 -7.01 6.25
CA LYS A 48 14.95 -6.63 7.65
C LYS A 48 13.52 -6.12 7.92
N VAL A 49 12.92 -5.52 6.93
CA VAL A 49 11.54 -5.02 6.99
C VAL A 49 10.78 -5.66 5.82
N ALA A 50 9.94 -6.63 6.11
CA ALA A 50 9.10 -7.29 5.11
C ALA A 50 7.67 -6.72 5.08
N LYS A 51 7.19 -6.20 6.21
CA LYS A 51 5.85 -5.67 6.39
C LYS A 51 5.90 -4.24 6.88
N VAL A 52 4.93 -3.45 6.49
CA VAL A 52 4.72 -2.09 7.01
C VAL A 52 3.66 -2.18 8.11
N GLU A 53 4.07 -1.93 9.34
CA GLU A 53 3.20 -1.98 10.51
C GLU A 53 3.37 -0.72 11.36
N PRO A 54 2.29 -0.20 11.97
CA PRO A 54 2.37 0.94 12.86
C PRO A 54 3.22 0.60 14.08
N THR A 55 4.02 1.56 14.53
CA THR A 55 4.81 1.40 15.74
C THR A 55 4.08 1.97 16.95
N LYS A 56 4.38 1.47 18.14
CA LYS A 56 3.83 1.99 19.42
C LYS A 56 4.17 3.47 19.71
N ARG A 57 5.07 4.06 18.93
CA ARG A 57 5.48 5.47 19.05
C ARG A 57 4.67 6.42 18.17
N MET A 58 3.80 5.89 17.32
CA MET A 58 2.93 6.72 16.47
C MET A 58 1.87 7.39 17.32
N ALA A 59 1.67 8.68 17.10
CA ALA A 59 0.59 9.43 17.72
C ALA A 59 -0.74 9.03 17.08
N GLU A 60 -1.74 8.79 17.93
CA GLU A 60 -3.12 8.56 17.48
C GLU A 60 -3.89 9.88 17.40
N THR A 61 -4.58 10.10 16.30
CA THR A 61 -5.49 11.24 16.13
C THR A 61 -6.88 10.72 15.83
N LYS A 62 -7.85 11.05 16.67
CA LYS A 62 -9.26 10.72 16.45
C LYS A 62 -9.88 11.73 15.49
N VAL A 63 -10.41 11.25 14.38
CA VAL A 63 -11.11 12.05 13.39
C VAL A 63 -12.58 11.62 13.36
N PRO A 64 -13.55 12.54 13.52
CA PRO A 64 -14.96 12.21 13.36
C PRO A 64 -15.23 11.64 11.97
N ASP A 65 -16.03 10.57 11.89
CA ASP A 65 -16.34 9.94 10.62
C ASP A 65 -17.47 10.67 9.90
N ALA A 66 -17.14 11.40 8.86
CA ALA A 66 -18.09 12.11 7.99
C ALA A 66 -18.50 11.29 6.76
N THR A 67 -18.13 10.01 6.69
CA THR A 67 -18.49 9.14 5.56
C THR A 67 -19.99 8.90 5.55
N PRO A 68 -20.72 9.20 4.45
CA PRO A 68 -22.14 8.89 4.36
C PRO A 68 -22.43 7.43 4.57
N GLY A 69 -23.38 7.07 5.46
CA GLY A 69 -23.71 5.69 5.79
C GLY A 69 -24.08 4.83 4.57
N VAL A 70 -24.68 5.45 3.56
CA VAL A 70 -25.02 4.80 2.28
C VAL A 70 -23.79 4.19 1.58
N ILE A 71 -22.61 4.80 1.74
CA ILE A 71 -21.36 4.26 1.15
C ILE A 71 -21.03 2.89 1.76
N SER A 72 -21.10 2.78 3.09
CA SER A 72 -20.85 1.52 3.79
C SER A 72 -21.89 0.43 3.46
N MET A 73 -23.13 0.83 3.13
CA MET A 73 -24.20 -0.11 2.76
C MET A 73 -23.97 -0.76 1.40
N TYR A 74 -23.36 -0.04 0.45
CA TYR A 74 -23.20 -0.49 -0.94
C TYR A 74 -21.76 -0.81 -1.33
N ALA A 75 -20.79 -0.59 -0.47
CA ALA A 75 -19.42 -0.98 -0.74
C ALA A 75 -19.28 -2.51 -0.81
N ILE A 76 -18.58 -2.99 -1.84
CA ILE A 76 -18.46 -4.43 -2.13
C ILE A 76 -17.46 -5.12 -1.17
N ASN A 77 -16.48 -4.37 -0.68
CA ASN A 77 -15.43 -4.90 0.21
C ASN A 77 -14.88 -3.82 1.16
N ASP A 78 -14.10 -4.28 2.15
CA ASP A 78 -13.50 -3.41 3.17
C ASP A 78 -12.54 -2.37 2.59
N GLU A 79 -11.82 -2.68 1.52
CA GLU A 79 -10.89 -1.74 0.87
C GLU A 79 -11.63 -0.54 0.28
N GLN A 80 -12.81 -0.77 -0.34
CA GLN A 80 -13.64 0.33 -0.87
C GLN A 80 -14.19 1.22 0.24
N VAL A 81 -14.61 0.63 1.37
CA VAL A 81 -15.03 1.40 2.56
C VAL A 81 -13.88 2.24 3.07
N LEU A 82 -12.68 1.67 3.13
CA LEU A 82 -11.48 2.34 3.60
C LEU A 82 -11.13 3.54 2.71
N LEU A 83 -11.09 3.35 1.39
CA LEU A 83 -10.82 4.43 0.43
C LEU A 83 -11.89 5.53 0.48
N ALA A 84 -13.15 5.17 0.70
CA ALA A 84 -14.21 6.16 0.93
C ALA A 84 -13.95 6.97 2.20
N LYS A 85 -13.60 6.30 3.31
CA LYS A 85 -13.25 6.99 4.57
C LYS A 85 -12.07 7.93 4.40
N LEU A 86 -11.02 7.51 3.69
CA LEU A 86 -9.88 8.38 3.36
C LEU A 86 -10.32 9.68 2.70
N ARG A 87 -11.18 9.59 1.70
CA ARG A 87 -11.65 10.73 0.91
C ARG A 87 -12.59 11.64 1.70
N TYR A 88 -13.67 11.06 2.26
CA TYR A 88 -14.70 11.83 2.96
C TYR A 88 -14.18 12.51 4.22
N ASN A 89 -13.27 11.88 4.93
CA ASN A 89 -12.66 12.42 6.14
C ASN A 89 -11.35 13.18 5.86
N ARG A 90 -10.93 13.30 4.59
CA ARG A 90 -9.69 13.98 4.19
C ARG A 90 -8.47 13.50 4.97
N LEU A 91 -8.38 12.18 5.20
CA LEU A 91 -7.34 11.63 6.07
C LEU A 91 -5.94 11.81 5.50
N VAL A 92 -5.78 11.77 4.17
CA VAL A 92 -4.51 12.06 3.51
C VAL A 92 -4.04 13.47 3.82
N ASP A 93 -4.97 14.46 3.80
CA ASP A 93 -4.65 15.86 4.13
C ASP A 93 -4.22 16.01 5.59
N ILE A 94 -4.99 15.41 6.51
CA ILE A 94 -4.71 15.45 7.95
C ILE A 94 -3.35 14.84 8.24
N PHE A 95 -3.08 13.69 7.63
CA PHE A 95 -1.84 12.95 7.82
C PHE A 95 -0.63 13.69 7.25
N THR A 96 -0.73 14.19 6.02
CA THR A 96 0.36 14.88 5.32
C THR A 96 0.51 16.34 5.75
N ARG A 97 -0.52 16.91 6.41
CA ARG A 97 -0.65 18.33 6.79
C ARG A 97 -0.63 19.29 5.60
N VAL A 98 -1.01 18.79 4.44
CA VAL A 98 -1.15 19.58 3.21
C VAL A 98 -2.42 19.19 2.48
N THR A 99 -3.00 20.11 1.72
CA THR A 99 -4.20 19.80 0.93
C THR A 99 -3.82 18.90 -0.24
N CYS A 100 -4.39 17.72 -0.28
CA CYS A 100 -4.16 16.72 -1.30
C CYS A 100 -5.37 16.61 -2.23
N TYR A 101 -5.11 16.49 -3.52
CA TYR A 101 -6.13 16.37 -4.55
C TYR A 101 -6.09 14.97 -5.14
N PRO A 102 -7.19 14.20 -5.10
CA PRO A 102 -7.25 12.89 -5.73
C PRO A 102 -7.09 13.04 -7.24
N LEU A 103 -6.12 12.35 -7.81
CA LEU A 103 -5.82 12.39 -9.24
C LEU A 103 -6.43 11.19 -9.96
N GLN A 104 -6.21 10.00 -9.42
CA GLN A 104 -6.67 8.76 -10.04
C GLN A 104 -6.84 7.64 -9.03
N SER A 105 -7.88 6.79 -9.23
CA SER A 105 -8.08 5.54 -8.51
C SER A 105 -7.66 4.36 -9.38
N HIS A 106 -7.20 3.27 -8.74
CA HIS A 106 -6.79 2.02 -9.38
C HIS A 106 -5.84 2.23 -10.58
N LEU A 107 -4.76 2.98 -10.35
CA LEU A 107 -3.75 3.20 -11.38
C LEU A 107 -2.99 1.91 -11.63
N ARG A 108 -3.23 1.32 -12.81
CA ARG A 108 -2.49 0.15 -13.31
C ARG A 108 -1.48 0.55 -14.36
N THR A 109 -0.25 0.09 -14.22
CA THR A 109 0.79 0.33 -15.21
C THR A 109 1.81 -0.80 -15.24
N ALA A 110 2.51 -0.95 -16.36
CA ALA A 110 3.60 -1.89 -16.49
C ALA A 110 4.95 -1.21 -16.30
N ILE A 111 5.77 -1.75 -15.42
CA ILE A 111 7.14 -1.31 -15.19
C ILE A 111 8.09 -2.40 -15.68
N PRO A 112 9.06 -2.10 -16.55
CA PRO A 112 9.89 -3.11 -17.22
C PRO A 112 10.54 -4.13 -16.30
N SER A 113 11.04 -3.71 -15.14
CA SER A 113 11.72 -4.56 -14.16
C SER A 113 10.78 -5.26 -13.16
N LEU A 114 9.53 -4.75 -13.00
CA LEU A 114 8.61 -5.18 -11.95
C LEU A 114 7.35 -5.87 -12.49
N GLY A 115 7.06 -5.72 -13.79
CA GLY A 115 5.82 -6.20 -14.39
C GLY A 115 4.66 -5.23 -14.14
N GLN A 116 3.46 -5.76 -13.99
CA GLN A 116 2.26 -4.97 -13.71
C GLN A 116 2.26 -4.51 -12.24
N VAL A 117 2.05 -3.22 -12.05
CA VAL A 117 1.92 -2.55 -10.74
C VAL A 117 0.55 -1.90 -10.68
N GLU A 118 -0.09 -1.99 -9.55
CA GLU A 118 -1.36 -1.34 -9.25
C GLU A 118 -1.25 -0.57 -7.94
N THR A 119 -1.77 0.65 -7.94
CA THR A 119 -1.90 1.53 -6.77
C THR A 119 -3.36 1.88 -6.60
N ASP A 120 -3.89 1.81 -5.38
CA ASP A 120 -5.32 1.99 -5.12
C ASP A 120 -5.76 3.43 -5.36
N GLU A 121 -4.97 4.41 -4.89
CA GLU A 121 -5.23 5.82 -5.17
C GLU A 121 -3.93 6.62 -5.35
N ILE A 122 -4.04 7.67 -6.15
CA ILE A 122 -3.00 8.68 -6.35
C ILE A 122 -3.56 10.04 -5.96
N TYR A 123 -2.82 10.76 -5.13
CA TYR A 123 -3.07 12.15 -4.80
C TYR A 123 -1.89 13.00 -5.23
N ILE A 124 -2.17 14.25 -5.56
CA ILE A 124 -1.14 15.27 -5.83
C ILE A 124 -1.31 16.46 -4.88
N ASN A 125 -0.21 17.13 -4.63
CA ASN A 125 -0.18 18.31 -3.79
C ASN A 125 0.96 19.26 -4.22
N VAL A 126 0.77 20.54 -3.90
CA VAL A 126 1.84 21.54 -3.90
C VAL A 126 1.92 22.13 -2.50
N ASP A 127 3.06 22.03 -1.85
CA ASP A 127 3.24 22.60 -0.51
C ASP A 127 3.45 24.13 -0.53
N GLN A 128 3.52 24.73 0.65
CA GLN A 128 3.69 26.17 0.81
C GLN A 128 5.01 26.71 0.26
N ARG A 129 5.98 25.83 -0.03
CA ARG A 129 7.26 26.19 -0.63
C ARG A 129 7.30 25.98 -2.14
N GLY A 130 6.16 25.56 -2.72
CA GLY A 130 6.06 25.26 -4.15
C GLY A 130 6.61 23.90 -4.55
N ALA A 131 6.93 23.01 -3.60
CA ALA A 131 7.34 21.66 -3.93
C ALA A 131 6.11 20.80 -4.28
N HIS A 132 6.21 20.06 -5.39
CA HIS A 132 5.16 19.20 -5.90
C HIS A 132 5.34 17.77 -5.40
N TYR A 133 4.28 17.19 -4.88
CA TYR A 133 4.27 15.83 -4.34
C TYR A 133 3.28 14.95 -5.07
N VAL A 134 3.61 13.65 -5.16
CA VAL A 134 2.68 12.59 -5.48
C VAL A 134 2.63 11.61 -4.31
N PHE A 135 1.42 11.35 -3.81
CA PHE A 135 1.15 10.36 -2.79
C PHE A 135 0.47 9.16 -3.44
N SER A 136 1.13 8.02 -3.43
CA SER A 136 0.52 6.74 -3.79
C SER A 136 -0.04 6.10 -2.53
N VAL A 137 -1.30 5.69 -2.56
CA VAL A 137 -1.98 5.08 -1.43
C VAL A 137 -2.25 3.62 -1.72
N GLN A 138 -1.84 2.75 -0.80
CA GLN A 138 -2.20 1.34 -0.76
C GLN A 138 -3.13 1.11 0.42
N ALA A 139 -4.36 0.66 0.14
CA ALA A 139 -5.36 0.35 1.14
C ALA A 139 -5.41 -1.15 1.42
N LYS A 140 -5.48 -1.54 2.69
CA LYS A 140 -5.60 -2.93 3.11
C LYS A 140 -6.76 -3.12 4.07
N GLY A 141 -7.57 -4.12 3.77
CA GLY A 141 -8.63 -4.57 4.66
C GLY A 141 -8.10 -5.15 5.98
N LYS A 142 -9.00 -5.55 6.86
CA LYS A 142 -8.69 -6.03 8.22
C LYS A 142 -7.75 -7.23 8.27
N THR A 143 -7.80 -8.11 7.28
CA THR A 143 -7.05 -9.37 7.23
C THR A 143 -5.80 -9.33 6.40
N ASP A 144 -5.71 -8.38 5.49
CA ASP A 144 -4.57 -8.23 4.59
C ASP A 144 -3.47 -7.37 5.23
N ARG A 145 -2.22 -7.62 4.84
CA ARG A 145 -1.08 -6.87 5.35
C ARG A 145 -0.33 -6.22 4.21
N LEU A 146 0.12 -5.00 4.46
CA LEU A 146 0.95 -4.31 3.51
C LEU A 146 2.37 -4.88 3.52
N ASN A 147 2.84 -5.27 2.33
CA ASN A 147 4.21 -5.75 2.14
C ASN A 147 5.08 -4.61 1.60
N ILE A 148 6.34 -4.57 2.06
CA ILE A 148 7.32 -3.58 1.58
C ILE A 148 7.47 -3.57 0.05
N VAL A 149 7.25 -4.72 -0.60
CA VAL A 149 7.30 -4.83 -2.07
C VAL A 149 6.25 -3.95 -2.75
N GLN A 150 5.06 -3.77 -2.16
CA GLN A 150 4.02 -2.89 -2.72
C GLN A 150 4.49 -1.43 -2.67
N ILE A 151 5.09 -1.03 -1.55
CA ILE A 151 5.66 0.32 -1.42
C ILE A 151 6.80 0.56 -2.42
N GLU A 152 7.69 -0.42 -2.59
CA GLU A 152 8.77 -0.34 -3.60
C GLU A 152 8.21 -0.22 -5.02
N GLN A 153 7.14 -0.95 -5.33
CA GLN A 153 6.45 -0.87 -6.61
C GLN A 153 5.83 0.50 -6.84
N ASP A 154 5.19 1.08 -5.81
CA ASP A 154 4.62 2.42 -5.86
C ASP A 154 5.69 3.49 -6.09
N VAL A 155 6.82 3.42 -5.38
CA VAL A 155 7.94 4.33 -5.60
C VAL A 155 8.47 4.24 -7.04
N ALA A 156 8.61 3.02 -7.56
CA ALA A 156 9.07 2.82 -8.93
C ALA A 156 8.05 3.32 -9.96
N MET A 157 6.76 3.13 -9.70
CA MET A 157 5.67 3.65 -10.51
C MET A 157 5.66 5.18 -10.51
N CYS A 158 5.75 5.81 -9.35
CA CYS A 158 5.78 7.26 -9.21
C CYS A 158 6.96 7.88 -9.95
N LYS A 159 8.17 7.34 -9.76
CA LYS A 159 9.37 7.80 -10.48
C LYS A 159 9.22 7.76 -12.01
N ARG A 160 8.47 6.79 -12.51
CA ARG A 160 8.25 6.65 -13.95
C ARG A 160 7.14 7.54 -14.50
N LYS A 161 6.03 7.66 -13.76
CA LYS A 161 4.84 8.39 -14.22
C LYS A 161 4.87 9.87 -13.87
N PHE A 162 5.53 10.21 -12.78
CA PHE A 162 5.58 11.55 -12.20
C PHE A 162 7.03 11.94 -11.86
N PRO A 163 7.96 11.95 -12.84
CA PRO A 163 9.40 12.12 -12.57
C PRO A 163 9.75 13.43 -11.89
N GLU A 164 8.93 14.46 -12.09
CA GLU A 164 9.13 15.81 -11.53
C GLU A 164 8.55 15.98 -10.12
N LEU A 165 7.80 14.97 -9.61
CA LEU A 165 7.14 15.07 -8.33
C LEU A 165 7.89 14.26 -7.26
N ILE A 166 7.88 14.77 -6.03
CA ILE A 166 8.42 14.06 -4.87
C ILE A 166 7.45 12.95 -4.48
N CYS A 167 7.85 11.70 -4.65
CA CYS A 167 7.01 10.55 -4.28
C CYS A 167 7.03 10.30 -2.78
N ARG A 168 5.84 10.16 -2.18
CA ARG A 168 5.61 9.78 -0.78
C ARG A 168 4.53 8.71 -0.73
N PRO A 169 4.87 7.41 -0.69
CA PRO A 169 3.89 6.35 -0.57
C PRO A 169 3.23 6.36 0.81
N ILE A 170 1.94 6.10 0.85
CA ILE A 170 1.13 6.01 2.06
C ILE A 170 0.53 4.61 2.14
N ALA A 171 0.67 4.00 3.29
CA ALA A 171 -0.01 2.77 3.65
C ALA A 171 -1.25 3.09 4.47
N ASP A 172 -2.39 2.53 4.09
CA ASP A 172 -3.62 2.68 4.82
C ASP A 172 -4.22 1.32 5.16
N GLN A 173 -4.53 1.09 6.43
CA GLN A 173 -5.03 -0.18 6.90
C GLN A 173 -6.10 -0.04 7.96
N PHE A 174 -7.15 -0.85 7.87
CA PHE A 174 -8.07 -1.05 8.98
C PHE A 174 -7.39 -1.81 10.13
N MET A 175 -7.39 -1.19 11.32
CA MET A 175 -7.00 -1.84 12.57
C MET A 175 -8.24 -1.90 13.47
N GLN A 176 -8.64 -3.08 13.96
CA GLN A 176 -9.72 -3.35 14.91
C GLN A 176 -10.60 -2.12 15.28
N ASP A 177 -11.50 -1.72 14.39
CA ASP A 177 -12.41 -0.58 14.51
C ASP A 177 -11.80 0.85 14.45
N GLN A 178 -10.50 0.98 14.19
CA GLN A 178 -9.82 2.25 14.00
C GLN A 178 -9.11 2.28 12.65
N LEU A 179 -9.07 3.48 12.06
CA LEU A 179 -8.33 3.74 10.84
C LEU A 179 -6.92 4.20 11.23
N LEU A 180 -5.90 3.55 10.71
CA LEU A 180 -4.52 3.99 10.84
C LEU A 180 -3.91 4.24 9.46
N CYS A 181 -3.29 5.39 9.30
CA CYS A 181 -2.41 5.70 8.16
C CYS A 181 -0.97 5.67 8.67
N PRO A 182 -0.27 4.54 8.65
CA PRO A 182 1.16 4.51 8.92
C PRO A 182 1.94 4.99 7.69
N VAL A 183 2.98 5.68 7.92
CA VAL A 183 3.94 6.17 6.91
C VAL A 183 4.77 5.04 6.37
#